data_99ec567f46c3071093a68bda9ad6bd08
#
_entry.id   99ec567f46c3071093a68bda9ad6bd08
#
_cell.length_a   1.000
_cell.length_b   1.000
_cell.length_c   1.000
_cell.angle_alpha   90.00
_cell.angle_beta   90.00
_cell.angle_gamma   90.00
#
_symmetry.space_group_name_H-M   'P 1'
#
loop_
_entity.id
_entity.type
_entity.pdbx_description
1 polymer ?
#
loop_
_entity_poly.entity_id
_entity_poly.type
_entity_poly.pdbx_seq_one_letter_code
_entity_poly.pdbx_strand_id
1 'polypeptide(L)'
;MTRDYRYSVSVFRPAPEVSVSDEGVNVSYDPEFTGLHLIALYDADGRMVDVQYVPVQSLDTRISVVLRGTKTGFVRVFQLDAEKNTPLTAAKQIELV
;
A
#
# COMPACT_ATOMS: atom_id res chain seq x y z
N MET A 1 4.61 28.80 4.94
CA MET A 1 4.43 28.55 4.89
C MET A 1 4.43 27.97 4.68
N THR A 2 4.42 27.75 4.78
CA THR A 2 4.29 27.16 4.66
C THR A 2 4.34 26.50 4.19
N ARG A 3 4.42 26.21 4.18
CA ARG A 3 4.32 25.62 3.72
C ARG A 3 4.24 24.92 3.20
N ASP A 4 4.15 24.71 3.17
CA ASP A 4 3.88 24.20 2.62
C ASP A 4 3.90 23.60 2.03
N TYR A 5 3.92 23.21 2.02
CA TYR A 5 3.68 22.83 1.52
C TYR A 5 3.59 22.19 1.14
N ARG A 6 3.58 21.76 1.12
CA ARG A 6 3.15 21.38 1.01
C ARG A 6 2.79 20.85 0.45
N TYR A 7 2.67 20.69 0.22
CA TYR A 7 2.01 20.43 -0.20
C TYR A 7 1.66 19.88 -0.64
N SER A 8 1.79 19.63 -0.67
CA SER A 8 1.24 19.42 -0.87
C SER A 8 0.81 18.87 -1.11
N VAL A 9 0.78 18.57 -0.75
CA VAL A 9 0.35 18.36 -0.73
C VAL A 9 -0.61 17.79 -0.46
N SER A 10 -1.07 18.05 0.27
CA SER A 10 -2.10 17.55 1.02
C SER A 10 -3.37 17.43 0.33
N VAL A 11 -3.56 17.97 -0.63
CA VAL A 11 -4.56 17.60 -1.57
C VAL A 11 -4.36 16.21 -2.06
N PHE A 12 -3.23 15.66 -1.82
CA PHE A 12 -2.91 14.29 -2.17
C PHE A 12 -3.36 13.34 -1.11
N ARG A 13 -3.70 12.14 -1.50
CA ARG A 13 -4.02 11.12 -0.54
C ARG A 13 -2.79 10.79 0.28
N PRO A 14 -2.94 10.59 1.58
CA PRO A 14 -1.80 10.23 2.40
C PRO A 14 -1.24 8.88 1.97
N ALA A 15 0.03 8.65 2.27
CA ALA A 15 0.65 7.37 2.06
C ALA A 15 -0.08 6.30 2.86
N PRO A 16 -0.03 5.02 2.45
CA PRO A 16 -0.61 3.96 3.25
C PRO A 16 -0.07 3.96 4.66
N GLU A 17 -0.95 3.68 5.62
CA GLU A 17 -0.56 3.56 7.02
C GLU A 17 -0.09 2.14 7.27
N VAL A 18 1.13 2.02 7.79
CA VAL A 18 1.74 0.72 8.04
C VAL A 18 2.16 0.66 9.50
N SER A 19 1.76 -0.41 10.18
CA SER A 19 2.17 -0.65 11.55
C SER A 19 2.52 -2.11 11.74
N VAL A 20 3.33 -2.41 12.74
CA VAL A 20 3.76 -3.77 13.05
C VAL A 20 3.14 -4.17 14.38
N SER A 21 2.53 -5.35 14.41
CA SER A 21 1.92 -5.90 15.61
C SER A 21 2.30 -7.37 15.74
N ASP A 22 1.81 -8.02 16.80
CA ASP A 22 2.05 -9.44 17.00
C ASP A 22 1.46 -10.28 15.87
N GLU A 23 0.43 -9.78 15.21
CA GLU A 23 -0.20 -10.50 14.10
C GLU A 23 0.56 -10.40 12.79
N GLY A 24 1.41 -9.37 12.66
CA GLY A 24 2.17 -9.15 11.45
C GLY A 24 2.27 -7.67 11.12
N VAL A 25 2.30 -7.39 9.82
CA VAL A 25 2.40 -6.03 9.30
C VAL A 25 1.01 -5.61 8.83
N ASN A 26 0.47 -4.56 9.44
CA ASN A 26 -0.86 -4.06 9.12
C ASN A 26 -0.74 -2.91 8.14
N VAL A 27 -1.44 -3.01 7.02
CA VAL A 27 -1.43 -1.97 5.98
C VAL A 27 -2.86 -1.52 5.75
N SER A 28 -3.10 -0.21 5.82
CA SER A 28 -4.41 0.33 5.50
C SER A 28 -4.26 1.63 4.72
N TYR A 29 -5.17 1.85 3.78
CA TYR A 29 -5.15 3.05 2.95
C TYR A 29 -6.49 3.24 2.25
N ASP A 30 -6.71 4.45 1.76
CA ASP A 30 -7.86 4.74 0.94
C ASP A 30 -7.49 4.53 -0.52
N PRO A 31 -8.25 3.72 -1.27
CA PRO A 31 -7.87 3.43 -2.66
C PRO A 31 -8.04 4.66 -3.54
N GLU A 32 -7.16 4.80 -4.52
CA GLU A 32 -7.24 5.88 -5.51
C GLU A 32 -7.91 5.40 -6.80
N PHE A 33 -7.90 4.09 -7.01
CA PHE A 33 -8.44 3.50 -8.24
C PHE A 33 -9.19 2.22 -7.89
N THR A 34 -10.21 1.91 -8.70
CA THR A 34 -10.81 0.59 -8.67
C THR A 34 -9.94 -0.35 -9.52
N GLY A 35 -10.09 -1.64 -9.29
CA GLY A 35 -9.30 -2.64 -9.99
C GLY A 35 -8.69 -3.62 -9.02
N LEU A 36 -7.60 -4.26 -9.41
CA LEU A 36 -6.93 -5.22 -8.57
C LEU A 36 -5.76 -4.55 -7.85
N HIS A 37 -5.77 -4.61 -6.54
CA HIS A 37 -4.68 -4.09 -5.73
C HIS A 37 -3.85 -5.25 -5.21
N LEU A 38 -2.55 -5.12 -5.30
CA LEU A 38 -1.61 -6.08 -4.73
C LEU A 38 -0.85 -5.38 -3.62
N ILE A 39 -0.93 -5.94 -2.42
CA ILE A 39 -0.19 -5.41 -1.28
C ILE A 39 0.84 -6.47 -0.91
N ALA A 40 2.11 -6.17 -1.12
CA ALA A 40 3.19 -7.13 -0.98
C ALA A 40 4.15 -6.73 0.11
N LEU A 41 4.59 -7.73 0.87
CA LEU A 41 5.56 -7.56 1.94
C LEU A 41 6.88 -8.19 1.51
N TYR A 42 7.96 -7.43 1.63
CA TYR A 42 9.30 -7.88 1.28
C TYR A 42 10.18 -7.85 2.52
N ASP A 43 11.09 -8.81 2.60
CA ASP A 43 12.06 -8.81 3.71
C ASP A 43 13.19 -7.81 3.43
N ALA A 44 14.15 -7.73 4.35
CA ALA A 44 15.26 -6.78 4.22
C ALA A 44 16.16 -7.08 3.02
N ASP A 45 16.12 -8.31 2.52
CA ASP A 45 16.91 -8.72 1.36
C ASP A 45 16.16 -8.47 0.04
N GLY A 46 14.94 -7.98 0.11
CA GLY A 46 14.15 -7.68 -1.08
C GLY A 46 13.36 -8.84 -1.62
N ARG A 47 13.17 -9.89 -0.83
CA ARG A 47 12.36 -11.05 -1.26
C ARG A 47 10.92 -10.85 -0.81
N MET A 48 9.99 -11.17 -1.70
CA MET A 48 8.57 -11.12 -1.36
C MET A 48 8.25 -12.31 -0.44
N VAL A 49 7.76 -12.01 0.76
CA VAL A 49 7.42 -13.04 1.74
C VAL A 49 5.93 -13.22 1.92
N ASP A 50 5.13 -12.23 1.51
CA ASP A 50 3.67 -12.35 1.56
C ASP A 50 3.05 -11.37 0.58
N VAL A 51 1.84 -11.66 0.12
CA VAL A 51 1.10 -10.78 -0.77
C VAL A 51 -0.39 -11.01 -0.58
N GLN A 52 -1.15 -9.91 -0.61
CA GLN A 52 -2.61 -9.95 -0.58
C GLN A 52 -3.14 -9.36 -1.88
N TYR A 53 -4.14 -10.04 -2.44
CA TYR A 53 -4.83 -9.61 -3.65
C TYR A 53 -6.17 -9.06 -3.22
N VAL A 54 -6.42 -7.78 -3.49
CA VAL A 54 -7.65 -7.13 -3.07
C VAL A 54 -8.35 -6.53 -4.28
N PRO A 55 -9.47 -7.12 -4.72
CA PRO A 55 -10.27 -6.48 -5.76
C PRO A 55 -11.01 -5.30 -5.15
N VAL A 56 -10.89 -4.14 -5.79
CA VAL A 56 -11.49 -2.91 -5.31
C VAL A 56 -12.55 -2.47 -6.29
N GLN A 57 -13.80 -2.45 -5.82
CA GLN A 57 -14.94 -2.09 -6.65
C GLN A 57 -15.49 -0.70 -6.31
N SER A 58 -15.09 -0.14 -5.19
CA SER A 58 -15.57 1.16 -4.74
C SER A 58 -14.44 1.91 -4.04
N LEU A 59 -14.36 3.20 -4.28
CA LEU A 59 -13.36 4.06 -3.62
C LEU A 59 -13.83 4.51 -2.23
N ASP A 60 -15.05 4.14 -1.85
CA ASP A 60 -15.61 4.53 -0.55
C ASP A 60 -15.18 3.60 0.58
N THR A 61 -14.56 2.48 0.26
CA THR A 61 -14.17 1.49 1.25
C THR A 61 -12.67 1.55 1.49
N ARG A 62 -12.28 1.75 2.74
CA ARG A 62 -10.86 1.73 3.12
C ARG A 62 -10.36 0.29 3.09
N ILE A 63 -9.18 0.11 2.54
CA ILE A 63 -8.53 -1.19 2.44
C ILE A 63 -7.70 -1.41 3.70
N SER A 64 -7.79 -2.61 4.26
CA SER A 64 -7.02 -2.98 5.45
C SER A 64 -6.64 -4.45 5.33
N VAL A 65 -5.34 -4.74 5.39
CA VAL A 65 -4.84 -6.11 5.28
C VAL A 65 -3.74 -6.35 6.31
N VAL A 66 -3.50 -7.63 6.60
CA VAL A 66 -2.40 -8.04 7.47
C VAL A 66 -1.50 -8.97 6.66
N LEU A 67 -0.22 -8.64 6.63
CA LEU A 67 0.79 -9.42 5.92
C LEU A 67 1.70 -10.07 6.95
N ARG A 68 2.13 -11.29 6.66
CA ARG A 68 2.95 -12.08 7.58
C ARG A 68 4.19 -12.59 6.89
N GLY A 69 5.20 -12.91 7.68
CA GLY A 69 6.45 -13.46 7.18
C GLY A 69 7.67 -12.75 7.69
N THR A 70 7.59 -11.45 7.85
CA THR A 70 8.67 -10.66 8.44
C THR A 70 8.07 -9.41 9.06
N LYS A 71 8.80 -8.80 9.98
CA LYS A 71 8.43 -7.51 10.56
C LYS A 71 9.46 -6.45 10.24
N THR A 72 10.39 -6.77 9.33
CA THR A 72 11.39 -5.84 8.82
C THR A 72 11.33 -5.88 7.31
N GLY A 73 11.91 -4.88 6.66
CA GLY A 73 11.87 -4.80 5.21
C GLY A 73 10.96 -3.69 4.74
N PHE A 74 10.09 -3.98 3.79
CA PHE A 74 9.23 -2.93 3.23
C PHE A 74 7.97 -3.51 2.62
N VAL A 75 6.98 -2.63 2.43
CA VAL A 75 5.70 -2.96 1.81
C VAL A 75 5.60 -2.20 0.50
N ARG A 76 5.08 -2.84 -0.53
CA ARG A 76 4.74 -2.18 -1.80
C ARG A 76 3.26 -2.38 -2.08
N VAL A 77 2.62 -1.32 -2.54
CA VAL A 77 1.21 -1.34 -2.92
C VAL A 77 1.12 -1.05 -4.41
N PHE A 78 0.53 -1.97 -5.15
CA PHE A 78 0.34 -1.85 -6.59
C PHE A 78 -1.16 -1.73 -6.87
N GLN A 79 -1.53 -0.77 -7.70
CA GLN A 79 -2.91 -0.59 -8.13
C GLN A 79 -2.98 -0.86 -9.63
N LEU A 80 -3.67 -1.93 -10.01
CA LEU A 80 -3.72 -2.40 -11.38
C LEU A 80 -5.10 -2.24 -11.99
N ASP A 81 -5.13 -2.01 -13.29
CA ASP A 81 -6.38 -2.00 -14.05
C ASP A 81 -6.99 -3.40 -14.02
N ALA A 82 -8.31 -3.49 -13.77
CA ALA A 82 -8.98 -4.77 -13.61
C ALA A 82 -9.00 -5.59 -14.89
N GLU A 83 -8.98 -4.94 -16.05
CA GLU A 83 -9.08 -5.65 -17.31
C GLU A 83 -7.72 -5.95 -17.93
N LYS A 84 -6.78 -5.04 -17.80
CA LYS A 84 -5.49 -5.14 -18.49
C LYS A 84 -4.34 -5.55 -17.57
N ASN A 85 -4.57 -5.54 -16.26
CA ASN A 85 -3.54 -5.83 -15.26
C ASN A 85 -2.31 -4.93 -15.42
N THR A 86 -2.51 -3.72 -15.92
CA THR A 86 -1.44 -2.74 -16.06
C THR A 86 -1.46 -1.79 -14.86
N PRO A 87 -0.29 -1.32 -14.41
CA PRO A 87 -0.27 -0.38 -13.29
C PRO A 87 -1.00 0.92 -13.65
N LEU A 88 -1.85 1.38 -12.73
CA LEU A 88 -2.55 2.65 -12.87
C LEU A 88 -1.74 3.80 -12.30
N THR A 89 -0.78 3.49 -11.45
CA THR A 89 0.11 4.47 -10.85
C THR A 89 1.40 3.77 -10.46
N ALA A 90 2.42 4.53 -10.12
CA ALA A 90 3.67 3.95 -9.63
C ALA A 90 3.40 3.25 -8.31
N ALA A 91 4.10 2.14 -8.07
CA ALA A 91 3.99 1.41 -6.81
C ALA A 91 4.40 2.31 -5.65
N LYS A 92 3.66 2.23 -4.55
CA LYS A 92 3.99 2.96 -3.33
C LYS A 92 4.77 2.03 -2.42
N GLN A 93 5.91 2.50 -1.95
CA GLN A 93 6.79 1.70 -1.10
C GLN A 93 6.94 2.36 0.27
N ILE A 94 6.73 1.59 1.32
CA ILE A 94 6.85 2.06 2.69
C ILE A 94 7.84 1.15 3.41
N GLU A 95 8.90 1.77 3.96
CA GLU A 95 9.91 1.03 4.71
C GLU A 95 9.41 0.73 6.12
N LEU A 96 9.73 -0.47 6.60
CA LEU A 96 9.47 -0.85 7.97
C LEU A 96 10.72 -0.54 8.80
N VAL A 97 10.60 0.26 9.80
CA VAL A 97 11.75 0.63 10.61
C VAL A 97 11.62 0.11 12.03
#